data_e7797174fe91f17642f039e62e2f3c08
#
_entry.id   e7797174fe91f17642f039e62e2f3c08
#
_cell.length_a   1.000
_cell.length_b   1.000
_cell.length_c   1.000
_cell.angle_alpha   90.00
_cell.angle_beta   90.00
_cell.angle_gamma   90.00
#
_symmetry.space_group_name_H-M   'P 1'
#
loop_
_entity.id
_entity.type
_entity.pdbx_description
1 polymer ?
#
loop_
_entity_poly.entity_id
_entity_poly.type
_entity_poly.pdbx_seq_one_letter_code
_entity_poly.pdbx_strand_id
1 'polypeptide(L)'
;KQSVGVFSQFRGMLQAPVAAMMDVSGEPKALLERSVAVYQLLKEGFWGSEYLLLAAMMIARAADAAQYEAIADRTHYLYKQIKAVHPFLTSDEDSSFCALMALSAKSDNQLLEEAEQCYQLLKQSPFSSNGAQSLGHALALCDGAVKERCEKTIELYERLKAGGYKYGVHGELPSLGIAAMMGGEVCHIAQDIMDADDWLSRQKGFGFFGSVDRKTRLMYASMAAQNCYAASSATQTALTNSVITSLLAQQTVLYASVVAAVTANNAANNN
;
A
#
# COMPACT_ATOMS: atom_id res chain seq x y z
N LYS A 1 -23.24 6.90 -12.33
CA LYS A 1 -23.64 8.22 -11.80
C LYS A 1 -24.94 8.17 -10.97
N GLN A 2 -25.85 7.24 -11.19
CA GLN A 2 -27.14 7.15 -10.48
C GLN A 2 -27.04 6.51 -9.07
N SER A 3 -26.01 5.68 -8.80
CA SER A 3 -25.80 4.97 -7.52
C SER A 3 -24.93 5.75 -6.51
N VAL A 4 -24.49 6.97 -6.80
CA VAL A 4 -23.30 7.59 -6.20
C VAL A 4 -23.61 8.81 -5.32
N GLY A 5 -24.86 8.99 -4.88
CA GLY A 5 -25.21 10.06 -3.92
C GLY A 5 -24.47 9.93 -2.57
N VAL A 6 -24.29 8.70 -2.09
CA VAL A 6 -23.62 8.36 -0.82
C VAL A 6 -22.10 8.29 -0.97
N PHE A 7 -21.56 8.26 -2.21
CA PHE A 7 -20.15 8.06 -2.51
C PHE A 7 -19.53 9.29 -3.18
N SER A 8 -19.63 10.47 -2.56
CA SER A 8 -18.86 11.63 -2.99
C SER A 8 -17.35 11.34 -3.02
N GLN A 9 -16.88 10.43 -2.20
CA GLN A 9 -15.48 9.97 -2.14
C GLN A 9 -15.07 9.16 -3.38
N PHE A 10 -15.98 8.43 -4.04
CA PHE A 10 -15.72 7.80 -5.34
C PHE A 10 -15.60 8.79 -6.50
N ARG A 11 -15.95 10.06 -6.30
CA ARG A 11 -15.85 11.13 -7.30
C ARG A 11 -14.58 11.95 -7.17
N GLY A 12 -13.76 11.68 -6.15
CA GLY A 12 -12.50 12.34 -5.88
C GLY A 12 -11.33 11.76 -6.70
N MET A 13 -10.15 11.92 -6.16
CA MET A 13 -8.88 11.54 -6.77
C MET A 13 -8.73 10.04 -7.01
N LEU A 14 -9.52 9.21 -6.34
CA LEU A 14 -9.51 7.76 -6.48
C LEU A 14 -10.27 7.21 -7.69
N GLN A 15 -10.91 8.04 -8.51
CA GLN A 15 -11.72 7.55 -9.65
C GLN A 15 -10.95 6.63 -10.58
N ALA A 16 -9.72 6.98 -10.96
CA ALA A 16 -8.95 6.19 -11.90
C ALA A 16 -8.44 4.87 -11.30
N PRO A 17 -7.81 4.85 -10.11
CA PRO A 17 -7.42 3.60 -9.45
C PRO A 17 -8.60 2.67 -9.13
N VAL A 18 -9.71 3.22 -8.63
CA VAL A 18 -10.94 2.46 -8.34
C VAL A 18 -11.51 1.86 -9.63
N ALA A 19 -11.58 2.63 -10.72
CA ALA A 19 -12.02 2.13 -12.02
C ALA A 19 -11.10 1.01 -12.54
N ALA A 20 -9.78 1.14 -12.40
CA ALA A 20 -8.83 0.11 -12.77
C ALA A 20 -8.98 -1.17 -11.94
N MET A 21 -9.17 -1.03 -10.61
CA MET A 21 -9.43 -2.19 -9.73
C MET A 21 -10.74 -2.90 -10.10
N MET A 22 -11.76 -2.14 -10.47
CA MET A 22 -13.05 -2.69 -10.92
C MET A 22 -12.93 -3.38 -12.27
N ASP A 23 -12.19 -2.81 -13.22
CA ASP A 23 -11.98 -3.38 -14.55
C ASP A 23 -11.25 -4.72 -14.48
N VAL A 24 -10.17 -4.77 -13.71
CA VAL A 24 -9.38 -6.00 -13.48
C VAL A 24 -10.19 -7.09 -12.76
N SER A 25 -11.25 -6.74 -12.01
CA SER A 25 -12.07 -7.73 -11.32
C SER A 25 -12.93 -8.59 -12.25
N GLY A 26 -13.19 -8.14 -13.48
CA GLY A 26 -14.12 -8.77 -14.41
C GLY A 26 -15.61 -8.60 -14.03
N GLU A 27 -15.90 -8.14 -12.81
CA GLU A 27 -17.26 -7.94 -12.28
C GLU A 27 -17.41 -6.56 -11.61
N PRO A 28 -17.22 -5.46 -12.33
CA PRO A 28 -17.10 -4.13 -11.74
C PRO A 28 -18.33 -3.70 -10.91
N LYS A 29 -19.54 -4.05 -11.38
CA LYS A 29 -20.77 -3.69 -10.67
C LYS A 29 -20.93 -4.48 -9.38
N ALA A 30 -20.71 -5.78 -9.41
CA ALA A 30 -20.83 -6.64 -8.24
C ALA A 30 -19.74 -6.29 -7.19
N LEU A 31 -18.51 -6.00 -7.61
CA LEU A 31 -17.46 -5.52 -6.70
C LEU A 31 -17.85 -4.18 -6.07
N LEU A 32 -18.43 -3.25 -6.83
CA LEU A 32 -18.90 -1.97 -6.29
C LEU A 32 -19.97 -2.19 -5.21
N GLU A 33 -20.98 -3.01 -5.48
CA GLU A 33 -22.06 -3.30 -4.52
C GLU A 33 -21.51 -3.93 -3.24
N ARG A 34 -20.60 -4.90 -3.35
CA ARG A 34 -19.92 -5.50 -2.19
C ARG A 34 -19.08 -4.49 -1.42
N SER A 35 -18.30 -3.66 -2.13
CA SER A 35 -17.47 -2.62 -1.51
C SER A 35 -18.31 -1.59 -0.74
N VAL A 36 -19.49 -1.28 -1.23
CA VAL A 36 -20.46 -0.42 -0.54
C VAL A 36 -20.88 -1.03 0.79
N ALA A 37 -21.26 -2.31 0.79
CA ALA A 37 -21.69 -2.99 2.01
C ALA A 37 -20.55 -3.01 3.06
N VAL A 38 -19.33 -3.36 2.65
CA VAL A 38 -18.16 -3.34 3.55
C VAL A 38 -17.84 -1.93 4.05
N TYR A 39 -17.93 -0.91 3.18
CA TYR A 39 -17.68 0.47 3.57
C TYR A 39 -18.62 0.94 4.68
N GLN A 40 -19.90 0.53 4.65
CA GLN A 40 -20.85 0.89 5.71
C GLN A 40 -20.44 0.26 7.06
N LEU A 41 -20.02 -1.01 7.07
CA LEU A 41 -19.52 -1.68 8.26
C LEU A 41 -18.27 -0.99 8.83
N LEU A 42 -17.29 -0.68 7.97
CA LEU A 42 -16.08 0.01 8.40
C LEU A 42 -16.38 1.42 8.94
N LYS A 43 -17.35 2.12 8.36
CA LYS A 43 -17.71 3.48 8.76
C LYS A 43 -18.28 3.59 10.18
N GLU A 44 -18.71 2.49 10.79
CA GLU A 44 -19.17 2.47 12.18
C GLU A 44 -18.05 2.79 13.18
N GLY A 45 -16.79 2.50 12.83
CA GLY A 45 -15.62 2.76 13.67
C GLY A 45 -14.62 3.76 13.12
N PHE A 46 -14.81 4.25 11.88
CA PHE A 46 -13.92 5.19 11.22
C PHE A 46 -14.65 6.41 10.68
N TRP A 47 -13.95 7.54 10.61
CA TRP A 47 -14.40 8.67 9.79
C TRP A 47 -14.27 8.29 8.31
N GLY A 48 -15.22 8.76 7.48
CA GLY A 48 -15.20 8.48 6.05
C GLY A 48 -13.98 9.12 5.39
N SER A 49 -13.09 8.31 4.84
CA SER A 49 -11.89 8.72 4.11
C SER A 49 -11.74 7.93 2.81
N GLU A 50 -10.83 8.37 1.96
CA GLU A 50 -10.48 7.66 0.73
C GLU A 50 -9.81 6.31 1.03
N TYR A 51 -9.02 6.25 2.10
CA TYR A 51 -8.37 5.02 2.56
C TYR A 51 -9.37 3.97 3.04
N LEU A 52 -10.45 4.42 3.67
CA LEU A 52 -11.53 3.54 4.10
C LEU A 52 -12.25 2.89 2.91
N LEU A 53 -12.38 3.64 1.80
CA LEU A 53 -12.91 3.08 0.56
C LEU A 53 -11.99 1.99 0.00
N LEU A 54 -10.68 2.20 0.03
CA LEU A 54 -9.72 1.19 -0.40
C LEU A 54 -9.78 -0.05 0.49
N ALA A 55 -9.82 0.14 1.82
CA ALA A 55 -10.03 -0.94 2.77
C ALA A 55 -11.26 -1.76 2.42
N ALA A 56 -12.39 -1.08 2.15
CA ALA A 56 -13.63 -1.73 1.77
C ALA A 56 -13.52 -2.54 0.46
N MET A 57 -12.86 -1.99 -0.55
CA MET A 57 -12.64 -2.69 -1.82
C MET A 57 -11.74 -3.90 -1.67
N MET A 58 -10.68 -3.80 -0.85
CA MET A 58 -9.79 -4.92 -0.57
C MET A 58 -10.52 -6.06 0.12
N ILE A 59 -11.30 -5.77 1.15
CA ILE A 59 -12.12 -6.77 1.85
C ILE A 59 -13.15 -7.39 0.91
N ALA A 60 -13.89 -6.56 0.15
CA ALA A 60 -14.91 -7.03 -0.77
C ALA A 60 -14.38 -7.92 -1.90
N ARG A 61 -13.10 -7.78 -2.23
CA ARG A 61 -12.42 -8.59 -3.24
C ARG A 61 -11.86 -9.90 -2.66
N ALA A 62 -11.40 -9.88 -1.41
CA ALA A 62 -10.64 -10.97 -0.81
C ALA A 62 -11.49 -11.92 0.05
N ALA A 63 -12.71 -11.52 0.45
CA ALA A 63 -13.55 -12.25 1.38
C ALA A 63 -14.97 -12.44 0.86
N ASP A 64 -15.68 -13.43 1.43
CA ASP A 64 -17.09 -13.66 1.20
C ASP A 64 -17.98 -12.75 2.06
N ALA A 65 -19.20 -12.48 1.61
CA ALA A 65 -20.13 -11.59 2.29
C ALA A 65 -20.42 -11.99 3.74
N ALA A 66 -20.41 -13.27 4.05
CA ALA A 66 -20.59 -13.79 5.41
C ALA A 66 -19.44 -13.43 6.38
N GLN A 67 -18.30 -13.01 5.85
CA GLN A 67 -17.10 -12.68 6.64
C GLN A 67 -16.93 -11.18 6.87
N TYR A 68 -17.69 -10.33 6.16
CA TYR A 68 -17.46 -8.87 6.13
C TYR A 68 -17.56 -8.24 7.52
N GLU A 69 -18.54 -8.60 8.32
CA GLU A 69 -18.72 -8.06 9.66
C GLU A 69 -17.53 -8.41 10.56
N ALA A 70 -17.15 -9.69 10.61
CA ALA A 70 -16.02 -10.13 11.41
C ALA A 70 -14.69 -9.49 10.99
N ILE A 71 -14.48 -9.28 9.67
CA ILE A 71 -13.27 -8.61 9.17
C ILE A 71 -13.30 -7.11 9.48
N ALA A 72 -14.46 -6.47 9.38
CA ALA A 72 -14.61 -5.05 9.76
C ALA A 72 -14.34 -4.85 11.25
N ASP A 73 -14.89 -5.68 12.12
CA ASP A 73 -14.64 -5.65 13.57
C ASP A 73 -13.17 -5.87 13.89
N ARG A 74 -12.52 -6.83 13.23
CA ARG A 74 -11.09 -7.09 13.37
C ARG A 74 -10.26 -5.91 12.90
N THR A 75 -10.67 -5.24 11.81
CA THR A 75 -10.02 -4.02 11.31
C THR A 75 -10.10 -2.89 12.35
N HIS A 76 -11.26 -2.66 12.95
CA HIS A 76 -11.47 -1.68 14.02
C HIS A 76 -10.62 -2.00 15.25
N TYR A 77 -10.58 -3.28 15.64
CA TYR A 77 -9.77 -3.72 16.78
C TYR A 77 -8.29 -3.43 16.56
N LEU A 78 -7.71 -3.87 15.44
CA LEU A 78 -6.30 -3.67 15.10
C LEU A 78 -5.95 -2.18 15.05
N TYR A 79 -6.77 -1.36 14.39
CA TYR A 79 -6.58 0.09 14.33
C TYR A 79 -6.56 0.71 15.74
N LYS A 80 -7.49 0.30 16.60
CA LYS A 80 -7.58 0.79 17.97
C LYS A 80 -6.33 0.44 18.79
N GLN A 81 -5.81 -0.78 18.64
CA GLN A 81 -4.58 -1.21 19.30
C GLN A 81 -3.36 -0.40 18.83
N ILE A 82 -3.18 -0.27 17.51
CA ILE A 82 -2.09 0.52 16.93
C ILE A 82 -2.19 1.99 17.36
N LYS A 83 -3.38 2.57 17.31
CA LYS A 83 -3.64 3.96 17.76
C LYS A 83 -3.33 4.19 19.24
N ALA A 84 -3.55 3.19 20.09
CA ALA A 84 -3.24 3.27 21.51
C ALA A 84 -1.73 3.33 21.77
N VAL A 85 -0.92 2.64 20.96
CA VAL A 85 0.55 2.64 21.05
C VAL A 85 1.14 3.89 20.38
N HIS A 86 0.61 4.28 19.22
CA HIS A 86 1.12 5.37 18.38
C HIS A 86 0.05 6.42 18.07
N PRO A 87 -0.47 7.16 19.08
CA PRO A 87 -1.62 8.06 18.92
C PRO A 87 -1.37 9.22 17.94
N PHE A 88 -0.12 9.65 17.78
CA PHE A 88 0.26 10.76 16.90
C PHE A 88 0.71 10.33 15.50
N LEU A 89 1.05 9.06 15.31
CA LEU A 89 1.46 8.52 14.02
C LEU A 89 0.29 7.88 13.28
N THR A 90 -0.64 7.27 14.02
CA THR A 90 -1.76 6.54 13.42
C THR A 90 -2.85 7.49 12.97
N SER A 91 -3.18 7.45 11.69
CA SER A 91 -4.17 8.30 11.03
C SER A 91 -5.13 7.48 10.15
N ASP A 92 -5.98 8.13 9.37
CA ASP A 92 -6.96 7.46 8.50
C ASP A 92 -6.31 6.55 7.45
N GLU A 93 -5.08 6.85 7.03
CA GLU A 93 -4.32 6.04 6.08
C GLU A 93 -4.03 4.62 6.61
N ASP A 94 -3.87 4.47 7.93
CA ASP A 94 -3.61 3.17 8.55
C ASP A 94 -4.82 2.24 8.51
N SER A 95 -6.02 2.76 8.28
CA SER A 95 -7.24 1.94 8.16
C SER A 95 -7.13 0.87 7.07
N SER A 96 -6.44 1.19 5.99
CA SER A 96 -6.22 0.26 4.89
C SER A 96 -5.17 -0.82 5.23
N PHE A 97 -4.12 -0.48 5.98
CA PHE A 97 -3.19 -1.49 6.51
C PHE A 97 -3.87 -2.40 7.53
N CYS A 98 -4.70 -1.83 8.42
CA CYS A 98 -5.48 -2.62 9.38
C CYS A 98 -6.44 -3.60 8.68
N ALA A 99 -7.06 -3.18 7.56
CA ALA A 99 -7.89 -4.07 6.75
C ALA A 99 -7.08 -5.23 6.13
N LEU A 100 -5.87 -4.96 5.64
CA LEU A 100 -4.97 -6.01 5.15
C LEU A 100 -4.53 -6.97 6.26
N MET A 101 -4.21 -6.43 7.43
CA MET A 101 -3.89 -7.23 8.61
C MET A 101 -5.09 -8.08 9.03
N ALA A 102 -6.31 -7.54 8.96
CA ALA A 102 -7.55 -8.26 9.28
C ALA A 102 -7.86 -9.40 8.28
N LEU A 103 -7.40 -9.28 7.04
CA LEU A 103 -7.49 -10.34 6.02
C LEU A 103 -6.40 -11.42 6.17
N SER A 104 -5.35 -11.17 6.95
CA SER A 104 -4.25 -12.10 7.17
C SER A 104 -4.68 -13.28 8.05
N ALA A 105 -4.08 -14.45 7.80
CA ALA A 105 -4.23 -15.63 8.64
C ALA A 105 -3.46 -15.56 9.97
N LYS A 106 -2.54 -14.61 10.13
CA LYS A 106 -1.79 -14.40 11.38
C LYS A 106 -2.72 -13.94 12.50
N SER A 107 -2.39 -14.30 13.74
CA SER A 107 -3.15 -13.82 14.90
C SER A 107 -2.94 -12.31 15.13
N ASP A 108 -3.91 -11.67 15.79
CA ASP A 108 -3.84 -10.23 16.09
C ASP A 108 -2.61 -9.88 16.93
N ASN A 109 -2.33 -10.69 17.97
CA ASN A 109 -1.16 -10.48 18.80
C ASN A 109 0.13 -10.54 17.99
N GLN A 110 0.27 -11.54 17.12
CA GLN A 110 1.43 -11.70 16.25
C GLN A 110 1.58 -10.51 15.32
N LEU A 111 0.50 -10.05 14.67
CA LEU A 111 0.53 -8.88 13.78
C LEU A 111 0.95 -7.62 14.49
N LEU A 112 0.39 -7.35 15.67
CA LEU A 112 0.68 -6.16 16.46
C LEU A 112 2.12 -6.18 17.00
N GLU A 113 2.57 -7.33 17.51
CA GLU A 113 3.94 -7.49 18.01
C GLU A 113 4.97 -7.37 16.89
N GLU A 114 4.76 -8.03 15.74
CA GLU A 114 5.67 -7.95 14.61
C GLU A 114 5.71 -6.55 13.99
N ALA A 115 4.56 -5.85 13.90
CA ALA A 115 4.50 -4.47 13.41
C ALA A 115 5.29 -3.53 14.31
N GLU A 116 5.13 -3.64 15.63
CA GLU A 116 5.87 -2.84 16.61
C GLU A 116 7.37 -3.14 16.60
N GLN A 117 7.75 -4.41 16.54
CA GLN A 117 9.17 -4.80 16.44
C GLN A 117 9.80 -4.25 15.15
N CYS A 118 9.10 -4.34 14.01
CA CYS A 118 9.56 -3.72 12.76
C CYS A 118 9.74 -2.21 12.94
N TYR A 119 8.76 -1.51 13.49
CA TYR A 119 8.84 -0.08 13.72
C TYR A 119 10.06 0.30 14.59
N GLN A 120 10.29 -0.41 15.69
CA GLN A 120 11.41 -0.15 16.59
C GLN A 120 12.78 -0.32 15.91
N LEU A 121 12.92 -1.27 14.98
CA LEU A 121 14.12 -1.45 14.17
C LEU A 121 14.27 -0.37 13.11
N LEU A 122 13.18 -0.08 12.38
CA LEU A 122 13.17 0.82 11.22
C LEU A 122 13.31 2.29 11.60
N LYS A 123 12.80 2.72 12.75
CA LYS A 123 12.93 4.11 13.20
C LYS A 123 14.36 4.58 13.45
N GLN A 124 15.31 3.66 13.51
CA GLN A 124 16.75 3.95 13.63
C GLN A 124 17.40 4.23 12.26
N SER A 125 16.67 3.97 11.18
CA SER A 125 17.08 4.20 9.81
C SER A 125 16.71 5.62 9.35
N PRO A 126 17.14 6.10 8.16
CA PRO A 126 16.82 7.45 7.68
C PRO A 126 15.36 7.62 7.23
N PHE A 127 14.45 6.78 7.72
CA PHE A 127 13.03 6.81 7.40
C PHE A 127 12.27 7.80 8.30
N SER A 128 11.21 8.41 7.78
CA SER A 128 10.29 9.18 8.63
C SER A 128 9.55 8.24 9.59
N SER A 129 9.11 8.76 10.73
CA SER A 129 8.38 7.95 11.72
C SER A 129 7.12 7.31 11.12
N ASN A 130 6.33 8.08 10.34
CA ASN A 130 5.17 7.53 9.64
C ASN A 130 5.56 6.49 8.59
N GLY A 131 6.64 6.76 7.83
CA GLY A 131 7.14 5.79 6.85
C GLY A 131 7.62 4.49 7.49
N ALA A 132 8.31 4.58 8.63
CA ALA A 132 8.76 3.41 9.39
C ALA A 132 7.55 2.62 9.96
N GLN A 133 6.49 3.30 10.40
CA GLN A 133 5.26 2.67 10.87
C GLN A 133 4.54 1.94 9.72
N SER A 134 4.26 2.62 8.62
CA SER A 134 3.58 2.04 7.46
C SER A 134 4.37 0.86 6.87
N LEU A 135 5.70 0.97 6.81
CA LEU A 135 6.58 -0.12 6.42
C LEU A 135 6.51 -1.29 7.42
N GLY A 136 6.47 -1.00 8.73
CA GLY A 136 6.31 -2.00 9.77
C GLY A 136 5.03 -2.81 9.62
N HIS A 137 3.91 -2.13 9.33
CA HIS A 137 2.63 -2.78 9.03
C HIS A 137 2.71 -3.71 7.81
N ALA A 138 3.36 -3.25 6.74
CA ALA A 138 3.55 -4.06 5.53
C ALA A 138 4.43 -5.29 5.79
N LEU A 139 5.54 -5.11 6.50
CA LEU A 139 6.46 -6.21 6.84
C LEU A 139 5.83 -7.22 7.82
N ALA A 140 4.94 -6.79 8.72
CA ALA A 140 4.23 -7.69 9.62
C ALA A 140 3.35 -8.70 8.88
N LEU A 141 2.91 -8.38 7.66
CA LEU A 141 2.14 -9.28 6.79
C LEU A 141 3.01 -10.35 6.12
N CYS A 142 4.33 -10.14 6.05
CA CYS A 142 5.26 -11.05 5.40
C CYS A 142 5.72 -12.17 6.35
N ASP A 143 6.17 -13.29 5.77
CA ASP A 143 6.75 -14.41 6.51
C ASP A 143 8.24 -14.19 6.79
N GLY A 144 8.80 -14.98 7.73
CA GLY A 144 10.19 -14.93 8.12
C GLY A 144 10.45 -14.10 9.38
N ALA A 145 11.70 -14.08 9.84
CA ALA A 145 12.08 -13.36 11.05
C ALA A 145 12.00 -11.84 10.87
N VAL A 146 11.42 -11.14 11.84
CA VAL A 146 11.24 -9.67 11.82
C VAL A 146 12.55 -8.94 11.51
N LYS A 147 13.63 -9.32 12.19
CA LYS A 147 14.95 -8.71 12.01
C LYS A 147 15.43 -8.85 10.57
N GLU A 148 15.33 -10.05 10.00
CA GLU A 148 15.77 -10.33 8.63
C GLU A 148 14.97 -9.50 7.61
N ARG A 149 13.65 -9.38 7.78
CA ARG A 149 12.79 -8.57 6.91
C ARG A 149 13.22 -7.10 6.92
N CYS A 150 13.48 -6.55 8.11
CA CYS A 150 13.93 -5.17 8.27
C CYS A 150 15.34 -4.96 7.66
N GLU A 151 16.28 -5.87 7.94
CA GLU A 151 17.66 -5.80 7.42
C GLU A 151 17.68 -5.87 5.89
N LYS A 152 16.95 -6.78 5.27
CA LYS A 152 16.82 -6.87 3.80
C LYS A 152 16.24 -5.59 3.18
N THR A 153 15.24 -4.99 3.83
CA THR A 153 14.63 -3.75 3.35
C THR A 153 15.62 -2.58 3.45
N ILE A 154 16.34 -2.46 4.55
CA ILE A 154 17.38 -1.43 4.75
C ILE A 154 18.50 -1.64 3.73
N GLU A 155 18.97 -2.87 3.52
CA GLU A 155 19.97 -3.20 2.53
C GLU A 155 19.52 -2.79 1.11
N LEU A 156 18.29 -3.11 0.73
CA LEU A 156 17.75 -2.72 -0.57
C LEU A 156 17.72 -1.19 -0.72
N TYR A 157 17.28 -0.47 0.31
CA TYR A 157 17.29 1.00 0.33
C TYR A 157 18.71 1.57 0.11
N GLU A 158 19.70 1.08 0.86
CA GLU A 158 21.08 1.58 0.75
C GLU A 158 21.73 1.20 -0.58
N ARG A 159 21.42 0.04 -1.16
CA ARG A 159 21.89 -0.34 -2.50
C ARG A 159 21.34 0.59 -3.59
N LEU A 160 20.03 0.88 -3.57
CA LEU A 160 19.42 1.84 -4.50
C LEU A 160 20.04 3.22 -4.34
N LYS A 161 20.24 3.68 -3.10
CA LYS A 161 20.87 4.96 -2.79
C LYS A 161 22.31 5.03 -3.28
N ALA A 162 23.11 3.97 -3.10
CA ALA A 162 24.48 3.88 -3.59
C ALA A 162 24.55 3.92 -5.12
N GLY A 163 23.54 3.38 -5.82
CA GLY A 163 23.37 3.49 -7.28
C GLY A 163 22.88 4.86 -7.76
N GLY A 164 22.60 5.81 -6.84
CA GLY A 164 22.06 7.13 -7.18
C GLY A 164 20.53 7.20 -7.26
N TYR A 165 19.85 6.11 -6.92
CA TYR A 165 18.40 6.01 -6.92
C TYR A 165 17.86 6.31 -5.51
N LYS A 166 17.48 7.57 -5.27
CA LYS A 166 17.01 8.05 -3.97
C LYS A 166 15.54 7.69 -3.75
N TYR A 167 15.30 6.55 -3.11
CA TYR A 167 13.96 6.14 -2.73
C TYR A 167 13.33 7.11 -1.72
N GLY A 168 11.98 7.20 -1.72
CA GLY A 168 11.26 7.97 -0.72
C GLY A 168 11.41 7.41 0.69
N VAL A 169 11.18 8.25 1.70
CA VAL A 169 11.33 7.89 3.13
C VAL A 169 10.01 7.97 3.90
N HIS A 170 8.92 8.12 3.18
CA HIS A 170 7.56 8.27 3.71
C HIS A 170 6.68 7.10 3.26
N GLY A 171 5.53 7.39 2.69
CA GLY A 171 4.55 6.41 2.22
C GLY A 171 5.02 5.51 1.06
N GLU A 172 6.18 5.78 0.45
CA GLU A 172 6.79 4.92 -0.57
C GLU A 172 7.35 3.61 0.01
N LEU A 173 7.75 3.63 1.29
CA LEU A 173 8.52 2.55 1.91
C LEU A 173 7.83 1.18 1.93
N PRO A 174 6.51 1.06 2.12
CA PRO A 174 5.86 -0.25 2.06
C PRO A 174 6.13 -1.01 0.76
N SER A 175 6.16 -0.32 -0.42
CA SER A 175 6.48 -0.98 -1.69
C SER A 175 7.93 -1.49 -1.75
N LEU A 176 8.87 -0.76 -1.14
CA LEU A 176 10.25 -1.21 -1.00
C LEU A 176 10.35 -2.44 -0.10
N GLY A 177 9.63 -2.43 1.04
CA GLY A 177 9.59 -3.57 1.96
C GLY A 177 9.07 -4.83 1.29
N ILE A 178 7.97 -4.72 0.54
CA ILE A 178 7.43 -5.85 -0.22
C ILE A 178 8.42 -6.31 -1.30
N ALA A 179 9.07 -5.40 -2.01
CA ALA A 179 10.09 -5.77 -2.99
C ALA A 179 11.24 -6.55 -2.34
N ALA A 180 11.71 -6.14 -1.17
CA ALA A 180 12.77 -6.85 -0.44
C ALA A 180 12.37 -8.28 -0.01
N MET A 181 11.07 -8.58 0.09
CA MET A 181 10.55 -9.91 0.48
C MET A 181 10.27 -10.85 -0.71
N MET A 182 10.53 -10.44 -1.93
CA MET A 182 10.13 -11.19 -3.13
C MET A 182 11.02 -12.38 -3.50
N GLY A 183 11.84 -12.85 -2.65
CA GLY A 183 12.74 -13.96 -2.97
C GLY A 183 13.87 -13.56 -3.93
N GLY A 184 15.03 -14.10 -3.71
CA GLY A 184 16.25 -13.76 -4.45
C GLY A 184 17.20 -12.86 -3.66
N GLU A 185 18.36 -12.63 -4.26
CA GLU A 185 19.39 -11.79 -3.67
C GLU A 185 19.04 -10.31 -3.78
N VAL A 186 19.21 -9.56 -2.70
CA VAL A 186 18.89 -8.12 -2.63
C VAL A 186 19.60 -7.31 -3.72
N CYS A 187 20.80 -7.73 -4.12
CA CYS A 187 21.54 -7.06 -5.20
C CYS A 187 20.83 -7.19 -6.57
N HIS A 188 20.23 -8.34 -6.87
CA HIS A 188 19.47 -8.53 -8.11
C HIS A 188 18.17 -7.74 -8.09
N ILE A 189 17.46 -7.77 -6.96
CA ILE A 189 16.24 -6.95 -6.78
C ILE A 189 16.55 -5.46 -6.97
N ALA A 190 17.64 -4.98 -6.39
CA ALA A 190 18.07 -3.60 -6.57
C ALA A 190 18.36 -3.26 -8.04
N GLN A 191 19.04 -4.16 -8.77
CA GLN A 191 19.35 -3.96 -10.19
C GLN A 191 18.06 -3.91 -11.03
N ASP A 192 17.13 -4.85 -10.80
CA ASP A 192 15.87 -4.89 -11.53
C ASP A 192 15.02 -3.62 -11.30
N ILE A 193 15.03 -3.09 -10.07
CA ILE A 193 14.36 -1.81 -9.76
C ILE A 193 15.05 -0.65 -10.49
N MET A 194 16.37 -0.61 -10.52
CA MET A 194 17.13 0.42 -11.23
C MET A 194 16.86 0.38 -12.74
N ASP A 195 16.88 -0.80 -13.33
CA ASP A 195 16.60 -1.00 -14.76
C ASP A 195 15.16 -0.60 -15.11
N ALA A 196 14.20 -0.95 -14.25
CA ALA A 196 12.80 -0.54 -14.39
C ALA A 196 12.63 0.98 -14.26
N ASP A 197 13.31 1.66 -13.33
CA ASP A 197 13.28 3.12 -13.20
C ASP A 197 13.89 3.81 -14.44
N ASP A 198 14.99 3.29 -14.94
CA ASP A 198 15.65 3.80 -16.15
C ASP A 198 14.74 3.63 -17.38
N TRP A 199 14.04 2.51 -17.49
CA TRP A 199 13.05 2.32 -18.55
C TRP A 199 11.86 3.27 -18.41
N LEU A 200 11.28 3.39 -17.20
CA LEU A 200 10.18 4.30 -16.92
C LEU A 200 10.57 5.76 -17.20
N SER A 201 11.80 6.17 -16.88
CA SER A 201 12.27 7.54 -17.07
C SER A 201 12.18 8.03 -18.52
N ARG A 202 12.16 7.09 -19.49
CA ARG A 202 12.06 7.36 -20.93
C ARG A 202 10.61 7.38 -21.42
N GLN A 203 9.65 7.00 -20.55
CA GLN A 203 8.24 6.96 -20.93
C GLN A 203 7.62 8.36 -20.79
N LYS A 204 6.58 8.62 -21.60
CA LYS A 204 5.84 9.88 -21.54
C LYS A 204 5.21 10.07 -20.15
N GLY A 205 5.47 11.20 -19.52
CA GLY A 205 4.95 11.54 -18.19
C GLY A 205 5.88 11.16 -17.03
N PHE A 206 6.90 10.31 -17.25
CA PHE A 206 7.83 9.84 -16.23
C PHE A 206 9.23 10.47 -16.30
N GLY A 207 9.55 11.17 -17.39
CA GLY A 207 10.84 11.84 -17.57
C GLY A 207 11.00 13.11 -16.75
N PHE A 208 12.10 13.82 -16.93
CA PHE A 208 12.46 15.02 -16.17
C PHE A 208 11.39 16.13 -16.17
N PHE A 209 10.67 16.28 -17.28
CA PHE A 209 9.55 17.22 -17.43
C PHE A 209 8.18 16.57 -17.26
N GLY A 210 8.15 15.32 -16.75
CA GLY A 210 6.91 14.57 -16.53
C GLY A 210 6.20 15.02 -15.26
N SER A 211 4.94 14.59 -15.13
CA SER A 211 4.11 14.84 -13.94
C SER A 211 4.42 13.90 -12.76
N VAL A 212 5.17 12.84 -13.01
CA VAL A 212 5.56 11.85 -11.98
C VAL A 212 6.96 12.20 -11.47
N ASP A 213 7.08 12.51 -10.19
CA ASP A 213 8.37 12.76 -9.55
C ASP A 213 9.23 11.49 -9.44
N ARG A 214 10.54 11.68 -9.17
CA ARG A 214 11.51 10.57 -9.14
C ARG A 214 11.20 9.52 -8.08
N LYS A 215 10.68 9.92 -6.91
CA LYS A 215 10.39 8.97 -5.82
C LYS A 215 9.19 8.10 -6.17
N THR A 216 8.15 8.73 -6.68
CA THR A 216 6.96 8.04 -7.20
C THR A 216 7.31 7.10 -8.36
N ARG A 217 8.16 7.56 -9.30
CA ARG A 217 8.61 6.70 -10.41
C ARG A 217 9.39 5.48 -9.90
N LEU A 218 10.28 5.68 -8.93
CA LEU A 218 11.06 4.59 -8.34
C LEU A 218 10.17 3.61 -7.55
N MET A 219 9.11 4.10 -6.92
CA MET A 219 8.08 3.24 -6.32
C MET A 219 7.38 2.39 -7.41
N TYR A 220 6.98 2.98 -8.54
CA TYR A 220 6.42 2.22 -9.66
C TYR A 220 7.41 1.21 -10.24
N ALA A 221 8.70 1.57 -10.29
CA ALA A 221 9.76 0.65 -10.71
C ALA A 221 9.86 -0.56 -9.77
N SER A 222 9.80 -0.35 -8.45
CA SER A 222 9.79 -1.45 -7.49
C SER A 222 8.55 -2.34 -7.63
N MET A 223 7.39 -1.77 -7.92
CA MET A 223 6.16 -2.52 -8.18
C MET A 223 6.24 -3.33 -9.48
N ALA A 224 6.84 -2.78 -10.54
CA ALA A 224 7.03 -3.47 -11.80
C ALA A 224 8.01 -4.66 -11.65
N ALA A 225 9.12 -4.47 -10.94
CA ALA A 225 10.05 -5.54 -10.63
C ALA A 225 9.36 -6.68 -9.84
N GLN A 226 8.51 -6.35 -8.88
CA GLN A 226 7.74 -7.35 -8.12
C GLN A 226 6.90 -8.25 -9.02
N ASN A 227 6.23 -7.73 -10.02
CA ASN A 227 5.41 -8.53 -10.91
C ASN A 227 6.22 -9.58 -11.69
N CYS A 228 7.50 -9.31 -12.01
CA CYS A 228 8.37 -10.27 -12.64
C CYS A 228 8.69 -11.46 -11.72
N TYR A 229 8.93 -11.19 -10.43
CA TYR A 229 9.17 -12.25 -9.43
C TYR A 229 7.90 -13.03 -9.09
N ALA A 230 6.75 -12.37 -8.94
CA ALA A 230 5.47 -13.02 -8.67
C ALA A 230 5.09 -14.02 -9.77
N ALA A 231 5.40 -13.73 -11.02
CA ALA A 231 5.14 -14.62 -12.16
C ALA A 231 6.04 -15.87 -12.16
N SER A 232 7.21 -15.82 -11.51
CA SER A 232 8.20 -16.90 -11.48
C SER A 232 8.08 -17.83 -10.27
N SER A 233 7.40 -17.42 -9.19
CA SER A 233 7.28 -18.21 -7.97
C SER A 233 5.97 -19.00 -7.92
N ALA A 234 6.02 -20.27 -8.33
CA ALA A 234 4.90 -21.21 -8.23
C ALA A 234 4.46 -21.54 -6.78
N THR A 235 5.10 -20.93 -5.77
CA THR A 235 4.95 -21.26 -4.34
C THR A 235 4.37 -20.13 -3.49
N GLN A 236 4.03 -18.97 -4.05
CA GLN A 236 3.36 -17.94 -3.26
C GLN A 236 1.86 -18.28 -3.12
N THR A 237 1.41 -18.44 -1.89
CA THR A 237 -0.01 -18.66 -1.59
C THR A 237 -0.85 -17.50 -2.17
N ALA A 238 -2.05 -17.81 -2.66
CA ALA A 238 -2.99 -16.84 -3.25
C ALA A 238 -3.27 -15.64 -2.33
N LEU A 239 -3.17 -15.81 -1.00
CA LEU A 239 -3.29 -14.78 0.02
C LEU A 239 -2.14 -13.76 -0.02
N THR A 240 -0.89 -14.22 -0.15
CA THR A 240 0.28 -13.32 -0.24
C THR A 240 0.20 -12.47 -1.50
N ASN A 241 -0.21 -13.05 -2.64
CA ASN A 241 -0.41 -12.31 -3.88
C ASN A 241 -1.56 -11.28 -3.78
N SER A 242 -2.66 -11.61 -3.09
CA SER A 242 -3.77 -10.67 -2.92
C SER A 242 -3.40 -9.52 -1.97
N VAL A 243 -2.67 -9.79 -0.89
CA VAL A 243 -2.16 -8.77 0.04
C VAL A 243 -1.15 -7.85 -0.65
N ILE A 244 -0.19 -8.40 -1.39
CA ILE A 244 0.77 -7.61 -2.17
C ILE A 244 0.04 -6.77 -3.21
N THR A 245 -0.87 -7.35 -3.99
CA THR A 245 -1.64 -6.63 -5.01
C THR A 245 -2.48 -5.52 -4.37
N SER A 246 -3.02 -5.74 -3.18
CA SER A 246 -3.83 -4.77 -2.46
C SER A 246 -2.98 -3.64 -1.87
N LEU A 247 -1.79 -3.94 -1.33
CA LEU A 247 -0.81 -2.93 -0.89
C LEU A 247 -0.36 -2.06 -2.06
N LEU A 248 -0.09 -2.67 -3.22
CA LEU A 248 0.29 -1.96 -4.44
C LEU A 248 -0.84 -1.06 -4.94
N ALA A 249 -2.08 -1.55 -4.94
CA ALA A 249 -3.25 -0.76 -5.30
C ALA A 249 -3.43 0.43 -4.35
N GLN A 250 -3.29 0.21 -3.04
CA GLN A 250 -3.36 1.26 -2.03
C GLN A 250 -2.30 2.34 -2.25
N GLN A 251 -1.06 1.97 -2.48
CA GLN A 251 0.02 2.92 -2.73
C GLN A 251 -0.17 3.71 -4.03
N THR A 252 -0.63 3.04 -5.09
CA THR A 252 -0.97 3.70 -6.35
C THR A 252 -2.02 4.79 -6.13
N VAL A 253 -2.98 4.53 -5.26
CA VAL A 253 -4.04 5.48 -4.91
C VAL A 253 -3.51 6.64 -4.06
N LEU A 254 -2.70 6.35 -3.05
CA LEU A 254 -2.05 7.37 -2.23
C LEU A 254 -1.30 8.39 -3.09
N TYR A 255 -0.54 7.89 -4.07
CA TYR A 255 0.25 8.75 -4.96
C TYR A 255 -0.57 9.45 -6.03
N ALA A 256 -1.59 8.82 -6.58
CA ALA A 256 -2.52 9.50 -7.48
C ALA A 256 -3.20 10.67 -6.77
N SER A 257 -3.51 10.53 -5.48
CA SER A 257 -4.12 11.59 -4.67
C SER A 257 -3.15 12.76 -4.41
N VAL A 258 -1.90 12.48 -4.10
CA VAL A 258 -0.86 13.50 -3.89
C VAL A 258 -0.55 14.24 -5.20
N VAL A 259 -0.41 13.54 -6.32
CA VAL A 259 -0.15 14.15 -7.64
C VAL A 259 -1.33 15.03 -8.06
N ALA A 260 -2.57 14.61 -7.85
CA ALA A 260 -3.74 15.41 -8.18
C ALA A 260 -3.86 16.65 -7.28
N ALA A 261 -3.54 16.56 -5.98
CA ALA A 261 -3.52 17.71 -5.07
C ALA A 261 -2.45 18.75 -5.46
N VAL A 262 -1.26 18.28 -5.84
CA VAL A 262 -0.17 19.15 -6.32
C VAL A 262 -0.53 19.82 -7.64
N THR A 263 -1.14 19.11 -8.58
CA THR A 263 -1.57 19.69 -9.86
C THR A 263 -2.74 20.68 -9.68
N ALA A 264 -3.67 20.42 -8.78
CA ALA A 264 -4.77 21.34 -8.46
C ALA A 264 -4.26 22.64 -7.81
N ASN A 265 -3.30 22.55 -6.86
CA ASN A 265 -2.66 23.72 -6.25
C ASN A 265 -1.86 24.54 -7.25
N ASN A 266 -1.16 23.90 -8.18
CA ASN A 266 -0.40 24.61 -9.21
C ASN A 266 -1.32 25.31 -10.23
N ALA A 267 -2.50 24.73 -10.53
CA ALA A 267 -3.50 25.36 -11.38
C ALA A 267 -4.18 26.56 -10.69
N ALA A 268 -4.40 26.48 -9.37
CA ALA A 268 -4.99 27.58 -8.58
C ALA A 268 -4.02 28.77 -8.38
N ASN A 269 -2.71 28.53 -8.38
CA ASN A 269 -1.69 29.58 -8.22
C ASN A 269 -1.27 30.24 -9.56
N ASN A 270 -1.72 29.72 -10.71
CA ASN A 270 -1.45 30.26 -12.04
C ASN A 270 -2.65 31.00 -12.67
N ASN A 271 -3.73 31.18 -11.92
CA ASN A 271 -4.86 32.06 -12.24
C ASN A 271 -4.91 33.24 -11.26
#